data_03826d7d8542c55dc45964b643d262cc
#
_entry.id   03826d7d8542c55dc45964b643d262cc
#
_cell.length_a   1.000
_cell.length_b   1.000
_cell.length_c   1.000
_cell.angle_alpha   90.00
_cell.angle_beta   90.00
_cell.angle_gamma   90.00
#
_symmetry.space_group_name_H-M   'P 1'
#
loop_
_entity.id
_entity.type
_entity.pdbx_description
1 polymer ?
#
loop_
_entity_poly.entity_id
_entity_poly.type
_entity_poly.pdbx_seq_one_letter_code
_entity_poly.pdbx_strand_id
1 'polypeptide(L)'
;LPRPETFEVYPNRDSLGYIGEYRFDPSWRIEDFVRGTIRLLGWAEAWQPVFAALSDVSEGAERRLAQLAERLLRENGYGPDEPDRVVAVVTLTAKRAGRTVFDRSWGLEATGDLRGSAMARLVSGTVSLAVEAVLAHDIPAGVHAAPHDPKLVQGWLSALQVQAQYLAKVDHLA
;
A
#
# COMPACT_ATOMS: atom_id res chain seq x y z
N LEU A 1 2.84 -8.34 -10.67
CA LEU A 1 4.11 -7.66 -10.90
C LEU A 1 4.69 -8.12 -12.25
N PRO A 2 5.58 -7.35 -12.88
CA PRO A 2 6.16 -7.72 -14.17
C PRO A 2 7.10 -8.93 -14.10
N ARG A 3 7.61 -9.23 -12.89
CA ARG A 3 8.44 -10.41 -12.62
C ARG A 3 7.95 -11.10 -11.35
N PRO A 4 8.04 -12.44 -11.26
CA PRO A 4 7.81 -13.15 -10.01
C PRO A 4 8.81 -12.68 -8.94
N GLU A 5 8.30 -12.33 -7.77
CA GLU A 5 9.09 -11.91 -6.62
C GLU A 5 8.38 -12.33 -5.34
N THR A 6 9.14 -12.73 -4.34
CA THR A 6 8.60 -13.12 -3.03
C THR A 6 8.79 -11.98 -2.04
N PHE A 7 7.73 -11.71 -1.31
CA PHE A 7 7.70 -10.69 -0.27
C PHE A 7 7.20 -11.28 1.05
N GLU A 8 7.56 -10.63 2.13
CA GLU A 8 6.88 -10.78 3.42
C GLU A 8 5.75 -9.76 3.52
N VAL A 9 4.63 -10.16 4.13
CA VAL A 9 3.48 -9.25 4.32
C VAL A 9 3.07 -9.28 5.79
N TYR A 10 2.98 -8.11 6.38
CA TYR A 10 2.60 -7.92 7.78
C TYR A 10 1.35 -7.08 7.89
N PRO A 11 0.45 -7.35 8.86
CA PRO A 11 -0.72 -6.51 9.09
C PRO A 11 -0.31 -5.05 9.33
N ASN A 12 -1.01 -4.12 8.67
CA ASN A 12 -0.82 -2.70 8.88
C ASN A 12 -2.00 -2.17 9.72
N ARG A 13 -1.86 -2.16 11.02
CA ARG A 13 -2.87 -1.76 12.01
C ARG A 13 -4.11 -2.67 11.98
N ASP A 14 -5.12 -2.32 12.78
CA ASP A 14 -6.44 -2.93 12.67
C ASP A 14 -7.07 -2.59 11.32
N SER A 15 -7.32 -3.60 10.53
CA SER A 15 -7.92 -3.46 9.20
C SER A 15 -9.43 -3.35 9.24
N LEU A 16 -10.09 -3.88 10.28
CA LEU A 16 -11.55 -4.05 10.34
C LEU A 16 -12.28 -2.70 10.34
N GLY A 17 -11.72 -1.67 10.97
CA GLY A 17 -12.28 -0.32 10.98
C GLY A 17 -12.44 0.31 9.59
N TYR A 18 -11.76 -0.24 8.57
CA TYR A 18 -11.85 0.28 7.20
C TYR A 18 -12.92 -0.39 6.34
N ILE A 19 -13.53 -1.48 6.79
CA ILE A 19 -14.53 -2.23 6.00
C ILE A 19 -15.67 -1.30 5.55
N GLY A 20 -16.15 -0.42 6.42
CA GLY A 20 -17.21 0.53 6.10
C GLY A 20 -16.88 1.49 4.95
N GLU A 21 -15.60 1.83 4.77
CA GLU A 21 -15.14 2.73 3.72
C GLU A 21 -15.24 2.13 2.31
N TYR A 22 -15.27 0.79 2.21
CA TYR A 22 -15.34 0.09 0.94
C TYR A 22 -16.77 -0.11 0.43
N ARG A 23 -17.78 0.27 1.21
CA ARG A 23 -19.20 0.20 0.85
C ARG A 23 -19.62 -1.16 0.28
N PHE A 24 -19.13 -2.23 0.88
CA PHE A 24 -19.58 -3.58 0.53
C PHE A 24 -21.10 -3.71 0.77
N ASP A 25 -21.75 -4.50 -0.07
CA ASP A 25 -23.18 -4.81 0.12
C ASP A 25 -23.37 -5.45 1.51
N PRO A 26 -24.29 -4.94 2.34
CA PRO A 26 -24.53 -5.48 3.69
C PRO A 26 -24.97 -6.95 3.71
N SER A 27 -25.47 -7.48 2.58
CA SER A 27 -25.83 -8.90 2.44
C SER A 27 -24.62 -9.81 2.21
N TRP A 28 -23.46 -9.23 1.91
CA TRP A 28 -22.25 -10.02 1.68
C TRP A 28 -21.61 -10.43 2.99
N ARG A 29 -21.20 -11.69 3.07
CA ARG A 29 -20.40 -12.20 4.15
C ARG A 29 -18.92 -11.98 3.81
N ILE A 30 -18.27 -11.08 4.53
CA ILE A 30 -16.82 -10.89 4.44
C ILE A 30 -16.15 -12.04 5.18
N GLU A 31 -15.33 -12.82 4.48
CA GLU A 31 -14.56 -13.93 5.04
C GLU A 31 -13.20 -13.43 5.54
N ASP A 32 -12.51 -12.66 4.71
CA ASP A 32 -11.20 -12.07 5.02
C ASP A 32 -11.15 -10.62 4.57
N PHE A 33 -10.54 -9.78 5.39
CA PHE A 33 -10.22 -8.40 5.05
C PHE A 33 -8.86 -8.03 5.65
N VAL A 34 -7.85 -7.91 4.81
CA VAL A 34 -6.48 -7.65 5.22
C VAL A 34 -5.93 -6.41 4.53
N ARG A 35 -5.35 -5.51 5.31
CA ARG A 35 -4.48 -4.45 4.83
C ARG A 35 -3.09 -4.74 5.35
N GLY A 36 -2.19 -5.07 4.44
CA GLY A 36 -0.83 -5.47 4.75
C GLY A 36 0.20 -4.45 4.32
N THR A 37 1.36 -4.51 4.92
CA THR A 37 2.55 -3.81 4.47
C THR A 37 3.50 -4.84 3.87
N ILE A 38 3.87 -4.62 2.61
CA ILE A 38 4.82 -5.46 1.88
C ILE A 38 6.24 -5.10 2.31
N ARG A 39 7.04 -6.12 2.57
CA ARG A 39 8.46 -6.02 2.91
C ARG A 39 9.27 -6.99 2.06
N LEU A 40 10.53 -6.68 1.83
CA LEU A 40 11.46 -7.61 1.20
C LEU A 40 11.63 -8.86 2.04
N LEU A 41 11.88 -10.00 1.39
CA LEU A 41 12.14 -11.26 2.06
C LEU A 41 13.35 -11.13 2.99
N GLY A 42 13.24 -11.68 4.20
CA GLY A 42 14.25 -11.57 5.27
C GLY A 42 14.07 -10.33 6.17
N TRP A 43 13.02 -9.53 5.94
CA TRP A 43 12.79 -8.33 6.75
C TRP A 43 12.58 -8.66 8.24
N ALA A 44 11.80 -9.68 8.58
CA ALA A 44 11.57 -10.05 9.96
C ALA A 44 12.86 -10.47 10.68
N GLU A 45 13.73 -11.21 10.01
CA GLU A 45 15.03 -11.60 10.55
C GLU A 45 15.94 -10.39 10.79
N ALA A 46 16.02 -9.50 9.80
CA ALA A 46 16.81 -8.27 9.91
C ALA A 46 16.32 -7.34 11.03
N TRP A 47 15.03 -7.38 11.37
CA TRP A 47 14.43 -6.54 12.41
C TRP A 47 14.44 -7.17 13.81
N GLN A 48 14.92 -8.40 14.00
CA GLN A 48 15.01 -9.04 15.31
C GLN A 48 15.70 -8.17 16.39
N PRO A 49 16.82 -7.48 16.12
CA PRO A 49 17.43 -6.61 17.10
C PRO A 49 16.54 -5.42 17.51
N VAL A 50 15.71 -4.91 16.58
CA VAL A 50 14.76 -3.83 16.87
C VAL A 50 13.62 -4.35 17.75
N PHE A 51 13.08 -5.52 17.45
CA PHE A 51 12.01 -6.14 18.27
C PHE A 51 12.50 -6.43 19.68
N ALA A 52 13.74 -6.93 19.82
CA ALA A 52 14.34 -7.15 21.12
C ALA A 52 14.53 -5.83 21.89
N ALA A 53 15.00 -4.77 21.24
CA ALA A 53 15.17 -3.46 21.86
C ALA A 53 13.86 -2.80 22.28
N LEU A 54 12.78 -2.99 21.49
CA LEU A 54 11.42 -2.50 21.83
C LEU A 54 10.81 -3.24 23.01
N SER A 55 11.19 -4.48 23.24
CA SER A 55 10.73 -5.30 24.36
C SER A 55 11.55 -5.08 25.66
N ASP A 56 12.66 -4.34 25.56
CA ASP A 56 13.52 -4.02 26.71
C ASP A 56 12.89 -2.89 27.53
N VAL A 57 12.53 -3.18 28.76
CA VAL A 57 11.95 -2.21 29.72
C VAL A 57 12.93 -1.81 30.82
N SER A 58 14.19 -2.20 30.71
CA SER A 58 15.24 -1.90 31.68
C SER A 58 15.70 -0.44 31.60
N GLU A 59 16.37 0.03 32.65
CA GLU A 59 16.92 1.38 32.69
C GLU A 59 17.86 1.64 31.50
N GLY A 60 17.68 2.77 30.82
CA GLY A 60 18.43 3.15 29.65
C GLY A 60 18.00 2.49 28.34
N ALA A 61 16.88 1.74 28.29
CA ALA A 61 16.35 1.08 27.10
C ALA A 61 16.12 2.08 25.96
N GLU A 62 15.52 3.25 26.25
CA GLU A 62 15.29 4.29 25.22
C GLU A 62 16.58 4.77 24.56
N ARG A 63 17.64 4.96 25.36
CA ARG A 63 18.95 5.37 24.81
C ARG A 63 19.56 4.28 23.93
N ARG A 64 19.44 3.00 24.31
CA ARG A 64 19.90 1.87 23.48
C ARG A 64 19.12 1.77 22.18
N LEU A 65 17.81 1.97 22.23
CA LEU A 65 16.97 2.00 21.04
C LEU A 65 17.34 3.16 20.10
N ALA A 66 17.56 4.36 20.63
CA ALA A 66 18.02 5.51 19.85
C ALA A 66 19.38 5.22 19.16
N GLN A 67 20.35 4.68 19.91
CA GLN A 67 21.65 4.30 19.34
C GLN A 67 21.52 3.22 18.26
N LEU A 68 20.63 2.24 18.45
CA LEU A 68 20.34 1.22 17.43
C LEU A 68 19.75 1.87 16.18
N ALA A 69 18.78 2.79 16.32
CA ALA A 69 18.16 3.49 15.20
C ALA A 69 19.19 4.33 14.41
N GLU A 70 20.06 5.08 15.09
CA GLU A 70 21.14 5.84 14.45
C GLU A 70 22.12 4.94 13.69
N ARG A 71 22.47 3.80 14.26
CA ARG A 71 23.33 2.81 13.60
C ARG A 71 22.67 2.27 12.34
N LEU A 72 21.42 1.80 12.44
CA LEU A 72 20.70 1.24 11.31
C LEU A 72 20.51 2.26 10.18
N LEU A 73 20.21 3.51 10.51
CA LEU A 73 20.11 4.58 9.51
C LEU A 73 21.43 4.82 8.79
N ARG A 74 22.54 4.79 9.52
CA ARG A 74 23.88 4.99 8.96
C ARG A 74 24.33 3.82 8.06
N GLU A 75 23.97 2.59 8.46
CA GLU A 75 24.37 1.36 7.76
C GLU A 75 23.46 1.02 6.57
N ASN A 76 22.19 1.43 6.62
CA ASN A 76 21.14 1.02 5.67
C ASN A 76 20.35 2.21 5.10
N GLY A 77 20.84 3.44 5.23
CA GLY A 77 20.22 4.61 4.62
C GLY A 77 20.33 4.55 3.09
N TYR A 78 19.36 5.14 2.39
CA TYR A 78 19.44 5.31 0.95
C TYR A 78 20.68 6.10 0.54
N GLY A 79 21.35 5.65 -0.50
CA GLY A 79 22.38 6.44 -1.16
C GLY A 79 21.78 7.70 -1.84
N PRO A 80 22.62 8.72 -2.14
CA PRO A 80 22.14 9.97 -2.70
C PRO A 80 21.40 9.82 -4.04
N ASP A 81 21.74 8.82 -4.85
CA ASP A 81 21.16 8.54 -6.16
C ASP A 81 20.38 7.21 -6.20
N GLU A 82 20.15 6.60 -5.05
CA GLU A 82 19.43 5.34 -4.96
C GLU A 82 17.91 5.58 -5.12
N PRO A 83 17.27 5.04 -6.18
CA PRO A 83 15.85 5.23 -6.40
C PRO A 83 15.03 4.42 -5.39
N ASP A 84 13.98 5.02 -4.86
CA ASP A 84 12.98 4.30 -4.11
C ASP A 84 12.15 3.37 -5.01
N ARG A 85 11.52 2.37 -4.41
CA ARG A 85 10.61 1.44 -5.08
C ARG A 85 9.31 1.32 -4.30
N VAL A 86 8.20 1.45 -4.99
CA VAL A 86 6.86 1.24 -4.44
C VAL A 86 6.24 0.03 -5.11
N VAL A 87 5.74 -0.90 -4.31
CA VAL A 87 4.97 -2.06 -4.74
C VAL A 87 3.64 -2.06 -4.01
N ALA A 88 2.56 -2.22 -4.76
CA ALA A 88 1.23 -2.40 -4.20
C ALA A 88 0.49 -3.53 -4.91
N VAL A 89 -0.23 -4.34 -4.14
CA VAL A 89 -1.07 -5.42 -4.67
C VAL A 89 -2.43 -5.37 -3.97
N VAL A 90 -3.49 -5.43 -4.75
CA VAL A 90 -4.87 -5.59 -4.26
C VAL A 90 -5.43 -6.86 -4.86
N THR A 91 -5.99 -7.73 -4.04
CA THR A 91 -6.70 -8.93 -4.47
C THR A 91 -8.14 -8.91 -3.98
N LEU A 92 -9.05 -9.34 -4.81
CA LEU A 92 -10.45 -9.47 -4.47
C LEU A 92 -11.00 -10.78 -5.02
N THR A 93 -11.49 -11.63 -4.12
CA THR A 93 -12.13 -12.89 -4.44
C THR A 93 -13.57 -12.87 -3.92
N ALA A 94 -14.54 -13.26 -4.74
CA ALA A 94 -15.92 -13.43 -4.29
C ALA A 94 -16.45 -14.82 -4.66
N LYS A 95 -17.27 -15.37 -3.76
CA LYS A 95 -17.89 -16.68 -3.91
C LYS A 95 -19.42 -16.57 -3.90
N ARG A 96 -20.07 -17.42 -4.65
CA ARG A 96 -21.53 -17.62 -4.64
C ARG A 96 -21.80 -19.12 -4.55
N ALA A 97 -22.58 -19.54 -3.57
CA ALA A 97 -22.87 -20.96 -3.32
C ALA A 97 -21.58 -21.84 -3.29
N GLY A 98 -20.53 -21.37 -2.61
CA GLY A 98 -19.26 -22.08 -2.48
C GLY A 98 -18.34 -22.07 -3.71
N ARG A 99 -18.79 -21.49 -4.84
CA ARG A 99 -17.99 -21.40 -6.07
C ARG A 99 -17.43 -19.99 -6.23
N THR A 100 -16.15 -19.88 -6.59
CA THR A 100 -15.54 -18.60 -6.94
C THR A 100 -16.19 -18.06 -8.22
N VAL A 101 -16.74 -16.84 -8.14
CA VAL A 101 -17.40 -16.15 -9.24
C VAL A 101 -16.70 -14.85 -9.64
N PHE A 102 -15.75 -14.42 -8.82
CA PHE A 102 -14.90 -13.27 -9.09
C PHE A 102 -13.55 -13.51 -8.42
N ASP A 103 -12.47 -13.36 -9.17
CA ASP A 103 -11.11 -13.48 -8.64
C ASP A 103 -10.18 -12.62 -9.48
N ARG A 104 -9.81 -11.46 -8.92
CA ARG A 104 -8.97 -10.48 -9.60
C ARG A 104 -7.90 -9.91 -8.70
N SER A 105 -6.79 -9.58 -9.31
CA SER A 105 -5.74 -8.81 -8.66
C SER A 105 -5.33 -7.60 -9.49
N TRP A 106 -4.88 -6.57 -8.79
CA TRP A 106 -4.25 -5.38 -9.36
C TRP A 106 -2.86 -5.27 -8.77
N GLY A 107 -1.87 -5.15 -9.62
CA GLY A 107 -0.48 -4.97 -9.24
C GLY A 107 0.04 -3.63 -9.73
N LEU A 108 0.73 -2.89 -8.86
CA LEU A 108 1.43 -1.67 -9.19
C LEU A 108 2.89 -1.79 -8.80
N GLU A 109 3.78 -1.32 -9.66
CA GLU A 109 5.19 -1.12 -9.36
C GLU A 109 5.66 0.21 -9.93
N ALA A 110 6.34 0.99 -9.09
CA ALA A 110 6.97 2.23 -9.47
C ALA A 110 8.35 2.36 -8.84
N THR A 111 9.29 2.91 -9.60
CA THR A 111 10.66 3.21 -9.16
C THR A 111 10.93 4.70 -9.35
N GLY A 112 11.67 5.31 -8.42
CA GLY A 112 12.11 6.69 -8.54
C GLY A 112 12.90 6.92 -9.82
N ASP A 113 12.72 8.08 -10.44
CA ASP A 113 13.41 8.49 -11.67
C ASP A 113 13.62 10.01 -11.68
N LEU A 114 14.01 10.57 -12.84
CA LEU A 114 14.25 12.01 -13.01
C LEU A 114 13.03 12.89 -12.68
N ARG A 115 11.83 12.34 -12.60
CA ARG A 115 10.60 13.05 -12.20
C ARG A 115 10.43 13.12 -10.67
N GLY A 116 11.30 12.46 -9.91
CA GLY A 116 11.28 12.39 -8.46
C GLY A 116 11.10 10.97 -7.93
N SER A 117 11.01 10.83 -6.61
CA SER A 117 10.80 9.52 -5.98
C SER A 117 9.45 8.92 -6.38
N ALA A 118 9.37 7.60 -6.46
CA ALA A 118 8.13 6.89 -6.77
C ALA A 118 7.05 7.17 -5.71
N MET A 119 7.43 7.18 -4.44
CA MET A 119 6.51 7.48 -3.34
C MET A 119 5.93 8.89 -3.48
N ALA A 120 6.77 9.91 -3.73
CA ALA A 120 6.29 11.28 -3.89
C ALA A 120 5.33 11.41 -5.07
N ARG A 121 5.66 10.84 -6.23
CA ARG A 121 4.79 10.90 -7.42
C ARG A 121 3.44 10.22 -7.18
N LEU A 122 3.42 9.04 -6.57
CA LEU A 122 2.19 8.29 -6.35
C LEU A 122 1.32 8.95 -5.26
N VAL A 123 1.91 9.47 -4.20
CA VAL A 123 1.17 10.12 -3.11
C VAL A 123 0.73 11.53 -3.54
N SER A 124 1.65 12.38 -4.00
CA SER A 124 1.32 13.75 -4.41
C SER A 124 0.42 13.78 -5.63
N GLY A 125 0.61 12.85 -6.58
CA GLY A 125 -0.24 12.72 -7.76
C GLY A 125 -1.69 12.43 -7.40
N THR A 126 -1.94 11.50 -6.49
CA THR A 126 -3.31 11.21 -6.03
C THR A 126 -3.93 12.36 -5.24
N VAL A 127 -3.14 13.09 -4.43
CA VAL A 127 -3.61 14.30 -3.76
C VAL A 127 -3.98 15.38 -4.77
N SER A 128 -3.19 15.59 -5.81
CA SER A 128 -3.50 16.56 -6.88
C SER A 128 -4.81 16.21 -7.59
N LEU A 129 -5.02 14.94 -7.94
CA LEU A 129 -6.28 14.47 -8.53
C LEU A 129 -7.47 14.71 -7.61
N ALA A 130 -7.30 14.54 -6.30
CA ALA A 130 -8.36 14.82 -5.33
C ALA A 130 -8.68 16.33 -5.27
N VAL A 131 -7.67 17.19 -5.30
CA VAL A 131 -7.85 18.65 -5.35
C VAL A 131 -8.59 19.06 -6.63
N GLU A 132 -8.18 18.54 -7.78
CA GLU A 132 -8.86 18.80 -9.07
C GLU A 132 -10.33 18.37 -9.03
N ALA A 133 -10.64 17.18 -8.49
CA ALA A 133 -12.00 16.67 -8.37
C ALA A 133 -12.85 17.55 -7.41
N VAL A 134 -12.28 18.06 -6.33
CA VAL A 134 -12.97 19.01 -5.44
C VAL A 134 -13.26 20.32 -6.16
N LEU A 135 -12.29 20.87 -6.88
CA LEU A 135 -12.45 22.12 -7.63
C LEU A 135 -13.46 21.98 -8.78
N ALA A 136 -13.52 20.81 -9.40
CA ALA A 136 -14.51 20.48 -10.43
C ALA A 136 -15.93 20.18 -9.87
N HIS A 137 -16.09 20.13 -8.56
CA HIS A 137 -17.32 19.72 -7.87
C HIS A 137 -17.74 18.26 -8.16
N ASP A 138 -16.79 17.41 -8.53
CA ASP A 138 -17.02 15.97 -8.73
C ASP A 138 -17.11 15.19 -7.40
N ILE A 139 -16.66 15.79 -6.31
CA ILE A 139 -16.74 15.27 -4.95
C ILE A 139 -17.63 16.20 -4.12
N PRO A 140 -18.67 15.69 -3.44
CA PRO A 140 -19.53 16.51 -2.60
C PRO A 140 -18.76 17.09 -1.40
N ALA A 141 -19.28 18.17 -0.80
CA ALA A 141 -18.68 18.75 0.40
C ALA A 141 -18.69 17.75 1.57
N GLY A 142 -17.62 17.75 2.37
CA GLY A 142 -17.48 16.89 3.54
C GLY A 142 -16.10 16.24 3.64
N VAL A 143 -15.99 15.28 4.55
CA VAL A 143 -14.80 14.43 4.70
C VAL A 143 -15.08 13.12 3.99
N HIS A 144 -14.23 12.76 3.06
CA HIS A 144 -14.37 11.58 2.24
C HIS A 144 -13.09 10.74 2.30
N ALA A 145 -13.25 9.42 2.23
CA ALA A 145 -12.18 8.47 1.96
C ALA A 145 -11.86 8.46 0.44
N ALA A 146 -11.38 7.35 -0.08
CA ALA A 146 -11.15 7.20 -1.53
C ALA A 146 -12.45 7.39 -2.33
N PRO A 147 -12.37 7.84 -3.60
CA PRO A 147 -13.55 8.03 -4.44
C PRO A 147 -14.28 6.71 -4.71
N HIS A 148 -15.61 6.80 -4.82
CA HIS A 148 -16.47 5.64 -5.13
C HIS A 148 -17.13 5.72 -6.51
N ASP A 149 -17.15 6.90 -7.13
CA ASP A 149 -17.66 7.04 -8.49
C ASP A 149 -16.79 6.28 -9.49
N PRO A 150 -17.34 5.34 -10.29
CA PRO A 150 -16.54 4.51 -11.18
C PRO A 150 -15.77 5.30 -12.25
N LYS A 151 -16.30 6.45 -12.72
CA LYS A 151 -15.63 7.28 -13.72
C LYS A 151 -14.43 7.98 -13.10
N LEU A 152 -14.61 8.52 -11.89
CA LEU A 152 -13.55 9.17 -11.14
C LEU A 152 -12.44 8.18 -10.79
N VAL A 153 -12.80 6.99 -10.30
CA VAL A 153 -11.83 5.90 -10.02
C VAL A 153 -11.08 5.50 -11.28
N GLN A 154 -11.77 5.32 -12.41
CA GLN A 154 -11.11 4.95 -13.67
C GLN A 154 -10.16 6.06 -14.16
N GLY A 155 -10.55 7.32 -14.03
CA GLY A 155 -9.70 8.46 -14.38
C GLY A 155 -8.42 8.47 -13.51
N TRP A 156 -8.55 8.26 -12.21
CA TRP A 156 -7.40 8.20 -11.30
C TRP A 156 -6.48 7.01 -11.59
N LEU A 157 -7.04 5.83 -11.88
CA LEU A 157 -6.22 4.67 -12.28
C LEU A 157 -5.46 4.93 -13.57
N SER A 158 -6.08 5.60 -14.55
CA SER A 158 -5.41 5.99 -15.80
C SER A 158 -4.27 6.99 -15.55
N ALA A 159 -4.46 7.96 -14.66
CA ALA A 159 -3.41 8.90 -14.27
C ALA A 159 -2.26 8.20 -13.53
N LEU A 160 -2.55 7.27 -12.64
CA LEU A 160 -1.54 6.48 -11.93
C LEU A 160 -0.74 5.58 -12.89
N GLN A 161 -1.36 5.08 -13.96
CA GLN A 161 -0.68 4.27 -14.96
C GLN A 161 0.45 5.03 -15.67
N VAL A 162 0.33 6.36 -15.81
CA VAL A 162 1.40 7.22 -16.36
C VAL A 162 2.54 7.44 -15.34
N GLN A 163 2.23 7.34 -14.05
CA GLN A 163 3.21 7.56 -12.98
C GLN A 163 3.98 6.29 -12.59
N ALA A 164 3.41 5.13 -12.83
CA ALA A 164 4.01 3.83 -12.52
C ALA A 164 4.68 3.21 -13.75
N GLN A 165 5.71 2.41 -13.55
CA GLN A 165 6.29 1.58 -14.59
C GLN A 165 5.42 0.36 -14.91
N TYR A 166 4.60 -0.06 -13.94
CA TYR A 166 3.67 -1.16 -14.09
C TYR A 166 2.40 -0.88 -13.29
N LEU A 167 1.26 -0.99 -13.95
CA LEU A 167 -0.06 -1.06 -13.33
C LEU A 167 -0.93 -1.97 -14.19
N ALA A 168 -1.26 -3.12 -13.68
CA ALA A 168 -2.06 -4.10 -14.41
C ALA A 168 -3.12 -4.78 -13.53
N LYS A 169 -4.18 -5.20 -14.20
CA LYS A 169 -5.23 -6.04 -13.65
C LYS A 169 -5.10 -7.45 -14.23
N VAL A 170 -5.17 -8.46 -13.39
CA VAL A 170 -5.20 -9.88 -13.77
C VAL A 170 -6.55 -10.45 -13.35
N ASP A 171 -7.21 -11.15 -14.24
CA ASP A 171 -8.41 -11.95 -13.98
C ASP A 171 -7.98 -13.41 -13.87
N HIS A 172 -8.22 -14.03 -12.72
CA HIS A 172 -7.80 -15.40 -12.44
C HIS A 172 -8.84 -16.45 -12.82
N LEU A 173 -10.00 -16.02 -13.34
CA LEU A 173 -11.08 -16.89 -13.84
C LEU A 173 -11.17 -16.90 -15.37
N ALA A 174 -10.34 -16.11 -16.06
CA ALA A 174 -10.32 -16.00 -17.52
C ALA A 174 -9.47 -17.11 -18.17
#